data_d25c479ae917a058745482fd847fdfff
#
_entry.id   d25c479ae917a058745482fd847fdfff
#
_cell.length_a   1.000
_cell.length_b   1.000
_cell.length_c   1.000
_cell.angle_alpha   90.00
_cell.angle_beta   90.00
_cell.angle_gamma   90.00
#
_symmetry.space_group_name_H-M   'P 1'
#
loop_
_entity.id
_entity.type
_entity.pdbx_description
1 polymer ?
#
loop_
_entity_poly.entity_id
_entity_poly.type
_entity_poly.pdbx_seq_one_letter_code
_entity_poly.pdbx_strand_id
1 'polypeptide(L)'
;MRNLNVHSLRRSLNDLCLQLDNKYLINNGGCCFVAYLIAFHLDRLGLRYKLLIFTNELKDDISISSEIHSKVKNNSRRTSIVGLGTCHHYALYLEGGGTINVGGFNSLPNKYLVEDINSSNIKWIYRSGRWNPKYNIHNNRIIRKTFNAFFNGYEERNGLSNH
;
A
#
# COMPACT_ATOMS: atom_id res chain seq x y z
N MET A 1 24.53 1.08 12.69
CA MET A 1 23.21 0.84 12.06
C MET A 1 22.72 -0.54 12.48
N ARG A 2 21.61 -0.62 13.20
CA ARG A 2 21.00 -1.92 13.50
C ARG A 2 20.41 -2.46 12.19
N ASN A 3 20.81 -3.66 11.78
CA ASN A 3 20.28 -4.32 10.61
C ASN A 3 18.82 -4.74 10.89
N LEU A 4 17.86 -3.93 10.42
CA LEU A 4 16.46 -4.32 10.45
C LEU A 4 16.27 -5.56 9.58
N ASN A 5 15.69 -6.61 10.15
CA ASN A 5 15.36 -7.80 9.38
C ASN A 5 14.11 -7.57 8.53
N VAL A 6 14.33 -6.98 7.34
CA VAL A 6 13.26 -6.64 6.40
C VAL A 6 12.47 -7.86 5.91
N HIS A 7 13.11 -9.05 5.83
CA HIS A 7 12.39 -10.28 5.48
C HIS A 7 11.41 -10.72 6.57
N SER A 8 11.80 -10.59 7.83
CA SER A 8 10.90 -10.87 8.95
C SER A 8 9.75 -9.86 9.00
N LEU A 9 10.04 -8.58 8.81
CA LEU A 9 9.03 -7.53 8.74
C LEU A 9 8.01 -7.82 7.62
N ARG A 10 8.49 -8.15 6.41
CA ARG A 10 7.63 -8.49 5.28
C ARG A 10 6.71 -9.68 5.59
N ARG A 11 7.26 -10.76 6.16
CA ARG A 11 6.44 -11.95 6.52
C ARG A 11 5.35 -11.58 7.51
N SER A 12 5.69 -10.88 8.58
CA SER A 12 4.72 -10.45 9.60
C SER A 12 3.65 -9.52 9.02
N LEU A 13 4.01 -8.63 8.09
CA LEU A 13 3.04 -7.76 7.41
C LEU A 13 2.12 -8.55 6.49
N ASN A 14 2.64 -9.55 5.77
CA ASN A 14 1.81 -10.43 4.94
C ASN A 14 0.81 -11.22 5.77
N ASP A 15 1.24 -11.77 6.91
CA ASP A 15 0.36 -12.49 7.83
C ASP A 15 -0.72 -11.58 8.40
N LEU A 16 -0.36 -10.36 8.80
CA LEU A 16 -1.31 -9.36 9.29
C LEU A 16 -2.33 -8.96 8.21
N CYS A 17 -1.86 -8.71 6.99
CA CYS A 17 -2.75 -8.36 5.86
C CYS A 17 -3.72 -9.50 5.56
N LEU A 18 -3.27 -10.76 5.60
CA LEU A 18 -4.13 -11.91 5.40
C LEU A 18 -5.22 -12.01 6.50
N GLN A 19 -4.84 -11.83 7.76
CA GLN A 19 -5.80 -11.82 8.87
C GLN A 19 -6.83 -10.70 8.74
N LEU A 20 -6.39 -9.50 8.35
CA LEU A 20 -7.27 -8.35 8.14
C LEU A 20 -8.19 -8.55 6.93
N ASP A 21 -7.70 -9.18 5.86
CA ASP A 21 -8.53 -9.49 4.69
C ASP A 21 -9.63 -10.50 5.03
N ASN A 22 -9.28 -11.55 5.75
CA ASN A 22 -10.24 -12.56 6.21
C ASN A 22 -11.35 -11.95 7.09
N LYS A 23 -11.03 -10.93 7.86
CA LYS A 23 -11.98 -10.30 8.79
C LYS A 23 -12.73 -9.11 8.21
N TYR A 24 -12.05 -8.28 7.42
CA TYR A 24 -12.56 -6.99 6.98
C TYR A 24 -12.68 -6.86 5.46
N LEU A 25 -12.35 -7.90 4.70
CA LEU A 25 -12.44 -7.93 3.23
C LEU A 25 -11.65 -6.77 2.56
N ILE A 26 -10.44 -6.50 3.03
CA ILE A 26 -9.64 -5.38 2.51
C ILE A 26 -9.35 -5.48 1.01
N ASN A 27 -9.35 -6.69 0.45
CA ASN A 27 -9.23 -6.93 -0.99
C ASN A 27 -10.39 -6.36 -1.83
N ASN A 28 -11.53 -6.14 -1.21
CA ASN A 28 -12.72 -5.62 -1.90
C ASN A 28 -12.72 -4.08 -2.02
N GLY A 29 -11.57 -3.44 -2.15
CA GLY A 29 -11.42 -2.01 -2.38
C GLY A 29 -10.61 -1.27 -1.31
N GLY A 30 -10.18 -1.97 -0.26
CA GLY A 30 -9.36 -1.39 0.82
C GLY A 30 -7.85 -1.52 0.65
N CYS A 31 -7.37 -2.22 -0.37
CA CYS A 31 -5.95 -2.50 -0.55
C CYS A 31 -5.09 -1.23 -0.70
N CYS A 32 -5.60 -0.20 -1.37
CA CYS A 32 -4.86 1.07 -1.48
C CYS A 32 -4.73 1.80 -0.14
N PHE A 33 -5.78 1.77 0.68
CA PHE A 33 -5.73 2.33 2.04
C PHE A 33 -4.72 1.58 2.92
N VAL A 34 -4.71 0.25 2.86
CA VAL A 34 -3.75 -0.57 3.62
C VAL A 34 -2.32 -0.34 3.10
N ALA A 35 -2.12 -0.26 1.79
CA ALA A 35 -0.82 0.10 1.22
C ALA A 35 -0.33 1.46 1.73
N TYR A 36 -1.21 2.45 1.80
CA TYR A 36 -0.88 3.75 2.38
C TYR A 36 -0.46 3.65 3.86
N LEU A 37 -1.19 2.91 4.67
CA LEU A 37 -0.87 2.76 6.10
C LEU A 37 0.50 2.12 6.30
N ILE A 38 0.80 1.06 5.57
CA ILE A 38 2.10 0.39 5.62
C ILE A 38 3.19 1.34 5.15
N ALA A 39 3.02 2.00 4.00
CA ALA A 39 3.99 2.94 3.44
C ALA A 39 4.29 4.09 4.41
N PHE A 40 3.28 4.64 5.08
CA PHE A 40 3.45 5.67 6.09
C PHE A 40 4.41 5.24 7.21
N HIS A 41 4.29 4.01 7.69
CA HIS A 41 5.19 3.50 8.72
C HIS A 41 6.58 3.14 8.16
N LEU A 42 6.66 2.64 6.92
CA LEU A 42 7.95 2.38 6.27
C LEU A 42 8.74 3.69 6.07
N ASP A 43 8.08 4.80 5.70
CA ASP A 43 8.69 6.12 5.62
C ASP A 43 9.29 6.54 6.98
N ARG A 44 8.55 6.34 8.09
CA ARG A 44 9.03 6.63 9.44
C ARG A 44 10.25 5.79 9.83
N LEU A 45 10.32 4.55 9.37
CA LEU A 45 11.44 3.65 9.61
C LEU A 45 12.63 3.89 8.66
N GLY A 46 12.49 4.80 7.69
CA GLY A 46 13.50 5.05 6.66
C GLY A 46 13.71 3.88 5.71
N LEU A 47 12.72 2.99 5.58
CA LEU A 47 12.79 1.83 4.70
C LEU A 47 12.29 2.20 3.30
N ARG A 48 13.03 1.73 2.29
CA ARG A 48 12.68 1.95 0.88
C ARG A 48 11.69 0.93 0.38
N TYR A 49 10.73 1.38 -0.38
CA TYR A 49 9.70 0.54 -1.00
C TYR A 49 9.26 1.15 -2.33
N LYS A 50 8.54 0.36 -3.10
CA LYS A 50 7.86 0.78 -4.34
C LYS A 50 6.42 0.34 -4.30
N LEU A 51 5.53 1.12 -4.92
CA LEU A 51 4.14 0.74 -5.10
C LEU A 51 4.01 -0.13 -6.34
N LEU A 52 3.35 -1.27 -6.20
CA LEU A 52 2.95 -2.14 -7.30
C LEU A 52 1.47 -1.95 -7.59
N ILE A 53 1.13 -1.67 -8.83
CA ILE A 53 -0.24 -1.47 -9.29
C ILE A 53 -0.58 -2.57 -10.28
N PHE A 54 -1.51 -3.44 -9.91
CA PHE A 54 -1.98 -4.53 -10.75
C PHE A 54 -3.22 -4.10 -11.50
N THR A 55 -3.14 -4.10 -12.83
CA THR A 55 -4.22 -3.69 -13.72
C THR A 55 -4.31 -4.59 -14.94
N ASN A 56 -5.52 -4.82 -15.44
CA ASN A 56 -5.73 -5.58 -16.68
C ASN A 56 -5.43 -4.77 -17.95
N GLU A 57 -5.43 -3.45 -17.85
CA GLU A 57 -5.31 -2.55 -19.00
C GLU A 57 -3.99 -1.81 -18.96
N LEU A 58 -2.88 -2.51 -19.24
CA LEU A 58 -1.64 -1.83 -19.58
C LEU A 58 -1.76 -1.33 -21.02
N LYS A 59 -2.03 -0.05 -21.19
CA LYS A 59 -1.81 0.63 -22.47
C LYS A 59 -0.32 0.90 -22.58
N ASP A 60 0.29 0.40 -23.66
CA ASP A 60 1.75 0.31 -23.84
C ASP A 60 2.49 1.66 -23.81
N ASP A 61 1.80 2.81 -23.87
CA ASP A 61 2.42 4.11 -24.14
C ASP A 61 2.19 5.22 -23.10
N ILE A 62 1.52 4.97 -21.99
CA ILE A 62 1.31 6.00 -20.99
C ILE A 62 2.08 5.65 -19.74
N SER A 63 3.14 6.41 -19.46
CA SER A 63 3.78 6.43 -18.17
C SER A 63 2.74 6.89 -17.12
N ILE A 64 2.08 5.95 -16.47
CA ILE A 64 1.17 6.22 -15.34
C ILE A 64 1.90 7.00 -14.26
N SER A 65 3.20 6.78 -14.11
CA SER A 65 4.08 7.55 -13.24
C SER A 65 4.00 9.05 -13.54
N SER A 66 4.14 9.46 -14.79
CA SER A 66 4.07 10.88 -15.16
C SER A 66 2.69 11.47 -14.93
N GLU A 67 1.64 10.71 -15.15
CA GLU A 67 0.26 11.15 -14.89
C GLU A 67 -0.01 11.30 -13.40
N ILE A 68 0.40 10.33 -12.58
CA ILE A 68 0.28 10.40 -11.11
C ILE A 68 1.07 11.59 -10.58
N HIS A 69 2.33 11.75 -10.98
CA HIS A 69 3.17 12.86 -10.56
C HIS A 69 2.59 14.22 -10.97
N SER A 70 2.09 14.33 -12.19
CA SER A 70 1.43 15.55 -12.67
C SER A 70 0.19 15.90 -11.85
N LYS A 71 -0.67 14.91 -11.56
CA LYS A 71 -1.89 15.11 -10.78
C LYS A 71 -1.60 15.43 -9.32
N VAL A 72 -0.61 14.78 -8.72
CA VAL A 72 -0.16 15.08 -7.35
C VAL A 72 0.39 16.50 -7.28
N LYS A 73 1.24 16.90 -8.24
CA LYS A 73 1.82 18.23 -8.30
C LYS A 73 0.76 19.32 -8.46
N ASN A 74 -0.26 19.08 -9.28
CA ASN A 74 -1.33 20.04 -9.57
C ASN A 74 -2.43 20.06 -8.50
N ASN A 75 -2.31 19.28 -7.43
CA ASN A 75 -3.27 19.22 -6.32
C ASN A 75 -4.73 18.98 -6.76
N SER A 76 -4.92 18.29 -7.87
CA SER A 76 -6.21 18.08 -8.51
C SER A 76 -6.99 16.98 -7.79
N ARG A 77 -7.88 17.38 -6.90
CA ARG A 77 -8.70 16.48 -6.07
C ARG A 77 -9.80 15.70 -6.82
N ARG A 78 -10.03 15.98 -8.11
CA ARG A 78 -11.26 15.57 -8.83
C ARG A 78 -11.09 14.65 -10.01
N THR A 79 -9.89 14.35 -10.42
CA THR A 79 -9.70 13.43 -11.53
C THR A 79 -9.49 12.02 -10.97
N SER A 80 -10.47 11.14 -11.20
CA SER A 80 -10.17 9.72 -11.28
C SER A 80 -8.88 9.59 -12.07
N ILE A 81 -7.99 8.67 -11.68
CA ILE A 81 -6.85 8.31 -12.53
C ILE A 81 -7.49 7.68 -13.77
N VAL A 82 -7.91 8.55 -14.70
CA VAL A 82 -8.50 8.15 -15.97
C VAL A 82 -7.37 7.51 -16.75
N GLY A 83 -7.47 6.23 -17.02
CA GLY A 83 -6.44 5.47 -17.71
C GLY A 83 -5.80 4.35 -16.89
N LEU A 84 -5.98 4.33 -15.56
CA LEU A 84 -5.61 3.15 -14.76
C LEU A 84 -6.55 1.96 -14.99
N GLY A 85 -7.56 2.12 -15.85
CA GLY A 85 -8.53 1.09 -16.08
C GLY A 85 -9.18 0.61 -14.79
N THR A 86 -9.59 -0.61 -14.71
CA THR A 86 -9.92 -1.27 -13.46
C THR A 86 -8.61 -1.66 -12.77
N CYS A 87 -8.13 -0.82 -11.85
CA CYS A 87 -7.07 -1.26 -10.94
C CYS A 87 -7.64 -2.38 -10.06
N HIS A 88 -7.06 -3.58 -10.17
CA HIS A 88 -7.53 -4.73 -9.43
C HIS A 88 -6.91 -4.85 -8.06
N HIS A 89 -5.69 -4.36 -7.88
CA HIS A 89 -4.97 -4.54 -6.65
C HIS A 89 -3.76 -3.62 -6.52
N TYR A 90 -3.43 -3.28 -5.27
CA TYR A 90 -2.20 -2.59 -4.89
C TYR A 90 -1.38 -3.49 -3.96
N ALA A 91 -0.06 -3.46 -4.12
CA ALA A 91 0.89 -4.09 -3.22
C ALA A 91 2.10 -3.18 -3.04
N LEU A 92 2.97 -3.49 -2.09
CA LEU A 92 4.23 -2.80 -1.88
C LEU A 92 5.39 -3.77 -2.12
N TYR A 93 6.44 -3.29 -2.76
CA TYR A 93 7.72 -4.00 -2.83
C TYR A 93 8.69 -3.36 -1.86
N LEU A 94 9.02 -4.07 -0.80
CA LEU A 94 10.00 -3.64 0.20
C LEU A 94 11.42 -4.00 -0.29
N GLU A 95 12.27 -3.00 -0.45
CA GLU A 95 13.65 -3.24 -0.89
C GLU A 95 14.39 -4.17 0.06
N GLY A 96 15.00 -5.21 -0.49
CA GLY A 96 15.68 -6.25 0.28
C GLY A 96 14.76 -7.24 1.01
N GLY A 97 13.45 -7.01 1.04
CA GLY A 97 12.48 -7.84 1.73
C GLY A 97 11.50 -8.59 0.83
N GLY A 98 11.20 -8.04 -0.34
CA GLY A 98 10.25 -8.59 -1.31
C GLY A 98 8.84 -8.00 -1.17
N THR A 99 7.88 -8.61 -1.83
CA THR A 99 6.52 -8.08 -1.95
C THR A 99 5.72 -8.25 -0.66
N ILE A 100 5.09 -7.16 -0.23
CA ILE A 100 4.04 -7.14 0.78
C ILE A 100 2.72 -7.20 0.05
N ASN A 101 2.05 -8.33 0.17
CA ASN A 101 0.76 -8.59 -0.47
C ASN A 101 -0.37 -8.00 0.37
N VAL A 102 -0.72 -6.77 0.04
CA VAL A 102 -1.79 -6.05 0.72
C VAL A 102 -3.14 -6.65 0.31
N GLY A 103 -3.75 -7.44 1.15
CA GLY A 103 -5.07 -7.99 0.90
C GLY A 103 -5.15 -9.48 0.59
N GLY A 104 -4.09 -10.24 0.84
CA GLY A 104 -4.15 -11.68 0.94
C GLY A 104 -4.42 -12.46 -0.34
N PHE A 105 -4.11 -11.92 -1.52
CA PHE A 105 -4.17 -12.70 -2.76
C PHE A 105 -3.24 -13.92 -2.70
N ASN A 106 -3.77 -15.10 -2.99
CA ASN A 106 -2.97 -16.32 -3.09
C ASN A 106 -1.98 -16.29 -4.27
N SER A 107 -2.31 -15.56 -5.33
CA SER A 107 -1.40 -15.30 -6.46
C SER A 107 -1.59 -13.88 -6.97
N LEU A 108 -0.49 -13.13 -7.11
CA LEU A 108 -0.53 -11.82 -7.73
C LEU A 108 -0.59 -11.98 -9.26
N PRO A 109 -1.36 -11.14 -9.97
CA PRO A 109 -1.33 -11.09 -11.42
C PRO A 109 0.09 -10.87 -11.96
N ASN A 110 0.40 -11.42 -13.14
CA ASN A 110 1.73 -11.31 -13.74
C ASN A 110 2.04 -9.91 -14.31
N LYS A 111 1.01 -9.08 -14.52
CA LYS A 111 1.17 -7.73 -15.08
C LYS A 111 0.95 -6.68 -14.00
N TYR A 112 1.92 -5.83 -13.82
CA TYR A 112 1.86 -4.74 -12.85
C TYR A 112 2.76 -3.57 -13.28
N LEU A 113 2.45 -2.41 -12.74
CA LEU A 113 3.25 -1.20 -12.84
C LEU A 113 4.02 -1.01 -11.54
N VAL A 114 5.24 -0.50 -11.65
CA VAL A 114 6.09 -0.18 -10.51
C VAL A 114 6.21 1.33 -10.40
N GLU A 115 5.81 1.88 -9.26
CA GLU A 115 5.85 3.31 -8.99
C GLU A 115 6.77 3.64 -7.81
N ASP A 116 7.73 4.51 -8.04
CA ASP A 116 8.63 5.03 -7.01
C ASP A 116 8.00 6.29 -6.39
N ILE A 117 7.08 6.09 -5.46
CA ILE A 117 6.31 7.13 -4.81
C ILE A 117 6.26 6.91 -3.29
N ASN A 118 6.06 7.99 -2.55
CA ASN A 118 5.98 7.96 -1.08
C ASN A 118 4.53 7.76 -0.58
N SER A 119 4.39 7.62 0.74
CA SER A 119 3.09 7.40 1.37
C SER A 119 2.09 8.54 1.12
N SER A 120 2.56 9.79 0.99
CA SER A 120 1.68 10.93 0.68
C SER A 120 1.05 10.81 -0.70
N ASN A 121 1.79 10.30 -1.68
CA ASN A 121 1.29 10.01 -3.02
C ASN A 121 0.26 8.87 -3.00
N ILE A 122 0.54 7.81 -2.25
CA ILE A 122 -0.39 6.68 -2.09
C ILE A 122 -1.68 7.14 -1.39
N LYS A 123 -1.56 8.00 -0.38
CA LYS A 123 -2.71 8.61 0.29
C LYS A 123 -3.59 9.40 -0.68
N TRP A 124 -2.98 10.11 -1.61
CA TRP A 124 -3.71 10.84 -2.64
C TRP A 124 -4.45 9.90 -3.58
N ILE A 125 -3.82 8.82 -4.06
CA ILE A 125 -4.45 7.78 -4.90
C ILE A 125 -5.65 7.20 -4.16
N TYR A 126 -5.49 6.81 -2.91
CA TYR A 126 -6.54 6.28 -2.06
C TYR A 126 -7.73 7.23 -1.95
N ARG A 127 -7.49 8.54 -1.71
CA ARG A 127 -8.55 9.55 -1.59
C ARG A 127 -9.26 9.87 -2.89
N SER A 128 -8.58 9.67 -4.03
CA SER A 128 -9.11 9.94 -5.36
C SER A 128 -9.81 8.72 -5.96
N GLY A 129 -9.61 7.55 -5.39
CA GLY A 129 -10.14 6.27 -5.89
C GLY A 129 -11.65 6.14 -5.67
N ARG A 130 -12.27 5.33 -6.54
CA ARG A 130 -13.66 4.89 -6.33
C ARG A 130 -13.66 3.70 -5.39
N TRP A 131 -14.47 3.80 -4.36
CA TRP A 131 -14.66 2.70 -3.42
C TRP A 131 -15.49 1.59 -4.04
N ASN A 132 -15.05 0.36 -3.80
CA ASN A 132 -15.90 -0.79 -4.06
C ASN A 132 -17.03 -0.79 -3.02
N PRO A 133 -18.33 -0.88 -3.44
CA PRO A 133 -19.45 -0.88 -2.49
C PRO A 133 -19.44 -2.06 -1.51
N LYS A 134 -18.68 -3.12 -1.79
CA LYS A 134 -18.49 -4.24 -0.86
C LYS A 134 -17.51 -3.94 0.27
N TYR A 135 -16.67 -2.91 0.14
CA TYR A 135 -15.73 -2.54 1.16
C TYR A 135 -16.36 -1.59 2.18
N ASN A 136 -16.29 -1.98 3.44
CA ASN A 136 -16.80 -1.14 4.53
C ASN A 136 -15.72 -0.18 5.03
N ILE A 137 -15.79 1.08 4.61
CA ILE A 137 -14.84 2.14 5.00
C ILE A 137 -14.87 2.45 6.51
N HIS A 138 -15.94 2.09 7.22
CA HIS A 138 -16.00 2.28 8.67
C HIS A 138 -14.97 1.41 9.41
N ASN A 139 -14.53 0.32 8.80
CA ASN A 139 -13.45 -0.52 9.32
C ASN A 139 -12.07 0.15 9.28
N ASN A 140 -11.90 1.22 8.50
CA ASN A 140 -10.61 1.91 8.34
C ASN A 140 -10.02 2.36 9.68
N ARG A 141 -10.83 2.79 10.63
CA ARG A 141 -10.37 3.18 11.96
C ARG A 141 -9.74 2.01 12.72
N ILE A 142 -10.36 0.83 12.64
CA ILE A 142 -9.88 -0.38 13.30
C ILE A 142 -8.59 -0.86 12.63
N ILE A 143 -8.58 -0.89 11.30
CA ILE A 143 -7.42 -1.28 10.49
C ILE A 143 -6.23 -0.36 10.79
N ARG A 144 -6.43 0.95 10.84
CA ARG A 144 -5.40 1.93 11.21
C ARG A 144 -4.84 1.67 12.61
N LYS A 145 -5.69 1.45 13.61
CA LYS A 145 -5.25 1.14 14.98
C LYS A 145 -4.42 -0.14 15.01
N THR A 146 -4.81 -1.15 14.23
CA THR A 146 -4.09 -2.43 14.15
C THR A 146 -2.67 -2.24 13.59
N PHE A 147 -2.52 -1.49 12.49
CA PHE A 147 -1.18 -1.21 11.95
C PHE A 147 -0.34 -0.34 12.89
N ASN A 148 -0.93 0.66 13.52
CA ASN A 148 -0.22 1.48 14.51
C ASN A 148 0.32 0.60 15.67
N ALA A 149 -0.51 -0.29 16.21
CA ALA A 149 -0.08 -1.20 17.28
C ALA A 149 1.02 -2.16 16.81
N PHE A 150 0.88 -2.70 15.59
CA PHE A 150 1.88 -3.57 15.00
C PHE A 150 3.25 -2.89 14.88
N PHE A 151 3.29 -1.70 14.29
CA PHE A 151 4.53 -0.98 14.08
C PHE A 151 5.13 -0.44 15.38
N ASN A 152 4.34 0.03 16.32
CA ASN A 152 4.84 0.42 17.64
C ASN A 152 5.52 -0.76 18.33
N GLY A 153 4.88 -1.93 18.35
CA GLY A 153 5.50 -3.13 18.91
C GLY A 153 6.74 -3.60 18.14
N TYR A 154 6.78 -3.38 16.82
CA TYR A 154 7.97 -3.66 16.02
C TYR A 154 9.13 -2.70 16.38
N GLU A 155 8.85 -1.41 16.50
CA GLU A 155 9.83 -0.39 16.88
C GLU A 155 10.39 -0.67 18.28
N GLU A 156 9.54 -1.01 19.25
CA GLU A 156 9.96 -1.37 20.62
C GLU A 156 10.90 -2.57 20.65
N ARG A 157 10.51 -3.67 19.96
CA ARG A 157 11.34 -4.89 19.91
C ARG A 157 12.70 -4.68 19.25
N ASN A 158 12.80 -3.73 18.33
CA ASN A 158 14.04 -3.41 17.63
C ASN A 158 14.79 -2.23 18.24
N GLY A 159 14.29 -1.66 19.34
CA GLY A 159 14.91 -0.53 20.04
C GLY A 159 14.95 0.74 19.18
N LEU A 160 13.91 0.97 18.38
CA LEU A 160 13.77 2.12 17.48
C LEU A 160 12.84 3.19 18.05
N SER A 161 12.13 2.90 19.15
CA SER A 161 11.27 3.86 19.81
C SER A 161 12.13 5.03 20.31
N ASN A 162 11.93 6.20 19.72
CA ASN A 162 12.42 7.46 20.26
C ASN A 162 11.59 7.76 21.52
N HIS A 163 12.24 7.77 22.64
CA HIS A 163 11.69 8.34 23.88
C HIS A 163 11.54 9.85 23.76
#